data_1f9b51ad07649657dfb0fe00172b549c
#
_entry.id   1f9b51ad07649657dfb0fe00172b549c
#
_cell.length_a   1.000
_cell.length_b   1.000
_cell.length_c   1.000
_cell.angle_alpha   90.00
_cell.angle_beta   90.00
_cell.angle_gamma   90.00
#
_symmetry.space_group_name_H-M   'P 1'
#
loop_
_entity.id
_entity.type
_entity.pdbx_description
1 polymer ?
#
loop_
_entity_poly.entity_id
_entity_poly.type
_entity_poly.pdbx_seq_one_letter_code
_entity_poly.pdbx_strand_id
1 'polypeptide(L)'
;MIDQIKVLLKSVTGEACTPKAIWKLVYTAIGYVSSFFAAAVLLKDLTGYDILERLIKGHWKTVLIVSLLSSCLHNRKKVNCCKKVSNCDMQIAISVKDIFQNRTANSYIIPTNTFFRTQMDNEYISPNSVQGRFQLKYFNGKLHDLDVLIIKSLNSQEIKGFLTSDCFGPVIKYPIGTVAKIDRKGKHFYFVAINDVNKYGKPIGQSIEHVSIALTAVADVIKRMGHYDNLCIPLLGSGRAAIQG
;
A
#
# COMPACT_ATOMS: atom_id res chain seq x y z
N MET A 1 -5.94 -4.59 -25.65
CA MET A 1 -6.54 -5.85 -25.13
C MET A 1 -5.52 -6.72 -24.39
N ILE A 2 -4.38 -7.06 -24.96
CA ILE A 2 -3.33 -7.89 -24.34
C ILE A 2 -2.78 -7.26 -23.04
N ASP A 3 -2.57 -5.95 -23.00
CA ASP A 3 -2.04 -5.28 -21.82
C ASP A 3 -3.06 -5.18 -20.67
N GLN A 4 -4.34 -5.05 -20.99
CA GLN A 4 -5.39 -5.12 -19.97
C GLN A 4 -5.48 -6.51 -19.35
N ILE A 5 -5.33 -7.57 -20.15
CA ILE A 5 -5.28 -8.95 -19.65
C ILE A 5 -4.05 -9.17 -18.77
N LYS A 6 -2.87 -8.64 -19.13
CA LYS A 6 -1.66 -8.71 -18.30
C LYS A 6 -1.84 -7.99 -16.96
N VAL A 7 -2.46 -6.80 -16.96
CA VAL A 7 -2.75 -6.04 -15.73
C VAL A 7 -3.72 -6.81 -14.85
N LEU A 8 -4.75 -7.43 -15.44
CA LEU A 8 -5.74 -8.22 -14.73
C LEU A 8 -5.12 -9.50 -14.15
N LEU A 9 -4.29 -10.21 -14.91
CA LEU A 9 -3.52 -11.37 -14.44
C LEU A 9 -2.55 -10.99 -13.32
N LYS A 10 -1.84 -9.86 -13.45
CA LYS A 10 -0.95 -9.35 -12.40
C LYS A 10 -1.70 -9.01 -11.11
N SER A 11 -2.92 -8.46 -11.21
CA SER A 11 -3.76 -8.15 -10.06
C SER A 11 -4.30 -9.39 -9.35
N VAL A 12 -4.52 -10.48 -10.10
CA VAL A 12 -5.05 -11.75 -9.60
C VAL A 12 -3.94 -12.65 -9.02
N THR A 13 -2.77 -12.73 -9.67
CA THR A 13 -1.69 -13.63 -9.26
C THR A 13 -0.68 -12.97 -8.32
N GLY A 14 -0.64 -11.64 -8.25
CA GLY A 14 0.35 -10.89 -7.47
C GLY A 14 1.79 -11.05 -7.96
N GLU A 15 2.00 -11.77 -9.07
CA GLU A 15 3.30 -12.00 -9.69
C GLU A 15 3.29 -11.46 -11.13
N ALA A 16 4.44 -11.04 -11.63
CA ALA A 16 4.60 -10.86 -13.06
C ALA A 16 4.15 -12.16 -13.76
N CYS A 17 3.51 -12.03 -14.93
CA CYS A 17 2.94 -13.15 -15.70
C CYS A 17 4.05 -14.16 -16.05
N THR A 18 4.49 -14.95 -15.07
CA THR A 18 5.50 -15.97 -15.24
C THR A 18 4.86 -17.25 -15.78
N PRO A 19 5.56 -18.04 -16.60
CA PRO A 19 5.05 -19.33 -17.07
C PRO A 19 4.57 -20.21 -15.91
N LYS A 20 5.24 -20.19 -14.76
CA LYS A 20 4.83 -20.92 -13.54
C LYS A 20 3.46 -20.48 -13.00
N ALA A 21 3.18 -19.19 -12.98
CA ALA A 21 1.88 -18.67 -12.51
C ALA A 21 0.73 -19.09 -13.45
N ILE A 22 0.98 -19.04 -14.76
CA ILE A 22 0.02 -19.50 -15.78
C ILE A 22 -0.24 -20.99 -15.63
N TRP A 23 0.81 -21.82 -15.55
CA TRP A 23 0.68 -23.25 -15.35
C TRP A 23 -0.10 -23.60 -14.08
N LYS A 24 0.15 -22.89 -12.99
CA LYS A 24 -0.58 -23.09 -11.74
C LYS A 24 -2.09 -22.80 -11.91
N LEU A 25 -2.45 -21.70 -12.60
CA LEU A 25 -3.84 -21.38 -12.91
C LEU A 25 -4.50 -22.45 -13.76
N VAL A 26 -3.84 -22.90 -14.83
CA VAL A 26 -4.32 -23.95 -15.72
C VAL A 26 -4.52 -25.26 -14.95
N TYR A 27 -3.54 -25.66 -14.15
CA TYR A 27 -3.62 -26.90 -13.38
C TYR A 27 -4.78 -26.88 -12.37
N THR A 28 -4.96 -25.74 -11.69
CA THR A 28 -6.07 -25.59 -10.74
C THR A 28 -7.42 -25.56 -11.46
N ALA A 29 -7.52 -24.95 -12.64
CA ALA A 29 -8.74 -24.95 -13.45
C ALA A 29 -9.12 -26.36 -13.93
N ILE A 30 -8.13 -27.15 -14.39
CA ILE A 30 -8.33 -28.56 -14.75
C ILE A 30 -8.84 -29.35 -13.54
N GLY A 31 -8.28 -29.15 -12.35
CA GLY A 31 -8.75 -29.76 -11.11
C GLY A 31 -10.23 -29.49 -10.82
N TYR A 32 -10.68 -28.24 -11.01
CA TYR A 32 -12.10 -27.89 -10.85
C TYR A 32 -13.00 -28.54 -11.90
N VAL A 33 -12.58 -28.56 -13.18
CA VAL A 33 -13.32 -29.25 -14.24
C VAL A 33 -13.45 -30.74 -13.90
N SER A 34 -12.36 -31.40 -13.52
CA SER A 34 -12.35 -32.81 -13.13
C SER A 34 -13.26 -33.08 -11.93
N SER A 35 -13.29 -32.18 -10.94
CA SER A 35 -14.17 -32.31 -9.77
C SER A 35 -15.64 -32.22 -10.15
N PHE A 36 -16.03 -31.33 -11.09
CA PHE A 36 -17.40 -31.25 -11.60
C PHE A 36 -17.83 -32.56 -12.30
N PHE A 37 -16.96 -33.15 -13.13
CA PHE A 37 -17.26 -34.40 -13.80
C PHE A 37 -17.33 -35.58 -12.82
N ALA A 38 -16.40 -35.66 -11.86
CA ALA A 38 -16.42 -36.69 -10.83
C ALA A 38 -17.70 -36.64 -9.99
N ALA A 39 -18.12 -35.43 -9.58
CA ALA A 39 -19.40 -35.26 -8.86
C ALA A 39 -20.62 -35.68 -9.69
N ALA A 40 -20.60 -35.39 -10.98
CA ALA A 40 -21.71 -35.81 -11.88
C ALA A 40 -21.81 -37.32 -12.02
N VAL A 41 -20.67 -38.02 -12.14
CA VAL A 41 -20.59 -39.49 -12.22
C VAL A 41 -21.10 -40.11 -10.91
N LEU A 42 -20.59 -39.65 -9.76
CA LEU A 42 -21.01 -40.14 -8.44
C LEU A 42 -22.52 -39.96 -8.22
N LEU A 43 -23.08 -38.80 -8.58
CA LEU A 43 -24.53 -38.56 -8.45
C LEU A 43 -25.35 -39.48 -9.37
N LYS A 44 -24.86 -39.74 -10.58
CA LYS A 44 -25.49 -40.70 -11.49
C LYS A 44 -25.51 -42.10 -10.90
N ASP A 45 -24.37 -42.55 -10.35
CA ASP A 45 -24.24 -43.88 -9.75
C ASP A 45 -25.15 -44.06 -8.51
N LEU A 46 -25.33 -42.98 -7.71
CA LEU A 46 -26.16 -43.00 -6.51
C LEU A 46 -27.63 -42.86 -6.79
N THR A 47 -28.03 -42.08 -7.78
CA THR A 47 -29.44 -41.72 -8.02
C THR A 47 -30.03 -42.37 -9.26
N GLY A 48 -29.21 -42.93 -10.14
CA GLY A 48 -29.62 -43.46 -11.45
C GLY A 48 -29.97 -42.36 -12.49
N TYR A 49 -29.89 -41.07 -12.12
CA TYR A 49 -30.22 -39.95 -13.01
C TYR A 49 -28.97 -39.35 -13.64
N ASP A 50 -28.98 -39.17 -14.96
CA ASP A 50 -27.86 -38.59 -15.73
C ASP A 50 -28.04 -37.07 -16.03
N ILE A 51 -28.96 -36.42 -15.31
CA ILE A 51 -29.35 -35.01 -15.54
C ILE A 51 -28.12 -34.09 -15.44
N LEU A 52 -27.26 -34.27 -14.41
CA LEU A 52 -26.10 -33.43 -14.18
C LEU A 52 -25.03 -33.63 -15.26
N GLU A 53 -24.84 -34.86 -15.71
CA GLU A 53 -23.93 -35.20 -16.80
C GLU A 53 -24.37 -34.55 -18.12
N ARG A 54 -25.66 -34.59 -18.44
CA ARG A 54 -26.22 -33.90 -19.62
C ARG A 54 -26.07 -32.38 -19.54
N LEU A 55 -26.35 -31.78 -18.37
CA LEU A 55 -26.17 -30.34 -18.14
C LEU A 55 -24.70 -29.91 -18.34
N ILE A 56 -23.73 -30.66 -17.78
CA ILE A 56 -22.32 -30.39 -17.93
C ILE A 56 -21.90 -30.50 -19.39
N LYS A 57 -22.30 -31.54 -20.09
CA LYS A 57 -22.03 -31.73 -21.52
C LYS A 57 -22.65 -30.66 -22.39
N GLY A 58 -23.92 -30.27 -22.10
CA GLY A 58 -24.62 -29.19 -22.81
C GLY A 58 -24.02 -27.80 -22.59
N HIS A 59 -23.48 -27.55 -21.40
CA HIS A 59 -22.97 -26.25 -21.00
C HIS A 59 -21.45 -26.26 -20.68
N TRP A 60 -20.67 -27.07 -21.39
CA TRP A 60 -19.25 -27.24 -21.11
C TRP A 60 -18.43 -25.93 -21.12
N LYS A 61 -18.83 -24.94 -21.97
CA LYS A 61 -18.20 -23.61 -22.01
C LYS A 61 -18.40 -22.85 -20.70
N THR A 62 -19.60 -22.95 -20.12
CA THR A 62 -19.91 -22.34 -18.82
C THR A 62 -19.11 -23.00 -17.70
N VAL A 63 -18.99 -24.34 -17.72
CA VAL A 63 -18.17 -25.06 -16.75
C VAL A 63 -16.71 -24.63 -16.83
N LEU A 64 -16.14 -24.47 -18.04
CA LEU A 64 -14.78 -23.93 -18.22
C LEU A 64 -14.62 -22.51 -17.66
N ILE A 65 -15.55 -21.61 -17.95
CA ILE A 65 -15.50 -20.23 -17.45
C ILE A 65 -15.56 -20.20 -15.92
N VAL A 66 -16.49 -20.94 -15.32
CA VAL A 66 -16.63 -21.02 -13.85
C VAL A 66 -15.38 -21.64 -13.22
N SER A 67 -14.81 -22.69 -13.81
CA SER A 67 -13.56 -23.30 -13.32
C SER A 67 -12.38 -22.35 -13.41
N LEU A 68 -12.27 -21.56 -14.47
CA LEU A 68 -11.25 -20.52 -14.64
C LEU A 68 -11.39 -19.40 -13.59
N LEU A 69 -12.61 -18.91 -13.37
CA LEU A 69 -12.91 -17.92 -12.35
C LEU A 69 -12.61 -18.45 -10.94
N SER A 70 -13.01 -19.68 -10.65
CA SER A 70 -12.73 -20.35 -9.37
C SER A 70 -11.22 -20.53 -9.15
N SER A 71 -10.49 -20.91 -10.21
CA SER A 71 -9.02 -20.99 -10.17
C SER A 71 -8.37 -19.63 -9.90
N CYS A 72 -8.86 -18.55 -10.53
CA CYS A 72 -8.41 -17.20 -10.26
C CYS A 72 -8.64 -16.79 -8.81
N LEU A 73 -9.82 -17.06 -8.28
CA LEU A 73 -10.18 -16.76 -6.89
C LEU A 73 -9.34 -17.57 -5.89
N HIS A 74 -9.14 -18.86 -6.16
CA HIS A 74 -8.35 -19.77 -5.32
C HIS A 74 -6.87 -19.37 -5.27
N ASN A 75 -6.28 -19.04 -6.43
CA ASN A 75 -4.88 -18.64 -6.53
C ASN A 75 -4.64 -17.16 -6.17
N ARG A 76 -5.70 -16.41 -5.82
CA ARG A 76 -5.58 -15.03 -5.38
C ARG A 76 -4.76 -14.98 -4.10
N LYS A 77 -3.51 -14.55 -4.21
CA LYS A 77 -2.66 -14.36 -3.03
C LYS A 77 -3.29 -13.28 -2.16
N LYS A 78 -3.91 -13.66 -1.06
CA LYS A 78 -4.19 -12.73 0.03
C LYS A 78 -2.84 -12.40 0.65
N VAL A 79 -2.25 -11.27 0.25
CA VAL A 79 -1.06 -10.75 0.94
C VAL A 79 -1.54 -10.09 2.24
N ASN A 80 -2.02 -10.92 3.14
CA ASN A 80 -2.30 -10.56 4.52
C ASN A 80 -1.48 -11.52 5.36
N CYS A 81 -0.38 -11.03 5.89
CA CYS A 81 0.43 -11.75 6.87
C CYS A 81 0.26 -11.03 8.21
N CYS A 82 -0.06 -11.78 9.25
CA CYS A 82 -0.12 -11.26 10.60
C CYS A 82 0.80 -12.10 11.48
N LYS A 83 1.72 -11.44 12.19
CA LYS A 83 2.68 -12.10 13.07
C LYS A 83 2.71 -11.39 14.41
N LYS A 84 2.53 -12.13 15.50
CA LYS A 84 2.76 -11.62 16.87
C LYS A 84 4.27 -11.60 17.12
N VAL A 85 4.77 -10.50 17.67
CA VAL A 85 6.18 -10.37 18.03
C VAL A 85 6.38 -11.09 19.38
N SER A 86 7.42 -11.91 19.46
CA SER A 86 7.75 -12.63 20.69
C SER A 86 8.14 -11.63 21.81
N ASN A 87 7.72 -11.91 23.02
CA ASN A 87 8.04 -11.14 24.22
C ASN A 87 7.44 -9.72 24.29
N CYS A 88 6.46 -9.39 23.46
CA CYS A 88 5.68 -8.15 23.60
C CYS A 88 4.26 -8.33 23.05
N ASP A 89 3.34 -7.44 23.46
CA ASP A 89 1.96 -7.45 22.96
C ASP A 89 1.79 -6.78 21.61
N MET A 90 2.87 -6.71 20.82
CA MET A 90 2.86 -6.13 19.49
C MET A 90 2.51 -7.16 18.44
N GLN A 91 1.66 -6.75 17.49
CA GLN A 91 1.27 -7.54 16.33
C GLN A 91 1.59 -6.76 15.06
N ILE A 92 2.30 -7.41 14.13
CA ILE A 92 2.63 -6.84 12.82
C ILE A 92 1.71 -7.47 11.79
N ALA A 93 0.89 -6.64 11.13
CA ALA A 93 0.02 -7.05 10.03
C ALA A 93 0.49 -6.40 8.72
N ILE A 94 0.86 -7.21 7.74
CA ILE A 94 1.23 -6.76 6.40
C ILE A 94 0.06 -7.02 5.47
N SER A 95 -0.41 -5.99 4.76
CA SER A 95 -1.51 -6.11 3.81
C SER A 95 -1.33 -5.19 2.61
N VAL A 96 -1.77 -5.64 1.43
CA VAL A 96 -1.78 -4.80 0.21
C VAL A 96 -3.15 -4.14 0.09
N LYS A 97 -3.25 -2.91 0.55
CA LYS A 97 -4.47 -2.08 0.47
C LYS A 97 -4.12 -0.60 0.59
N ASP A 98 -5.08 0.26 0.33
CA ASP A 98 -4.95 1.68 0.64
C ASP A 98 -4.77 1.87 2.14
N ILE A 99 -3.68 2.53 2.53
CA ILE A 99 -3.36 2.79 3.94
C ILE A 99 -4.50 3.52 4.66
N PHE A 100 -5.20 4.43 3.99
CA PHE A 100 -6.30 5.23 4.55
C PHE A 100 -7.65 4.50 4.59
N GLN A 101 -7.75 3.28 4.06
CA GLN A 101 -8.93 2.41 4.19
C GLN A 101 -8.89 1.55 5.46
N ASN A 102 -7.79 1.57 6.22
CA ASN A 102 -7.73 0.86 7.48
C ASN A 102 -8.59 1.58 8.54
N ARG A 103 -9.70 0.97 8.92
CA ARG A 103 -10.66 1.54 9.87
C ARG A 103 -10.18 1.44 11.33
N THR A 104 -9.30 0.49 11.63
CA THR A 104 -8.80 0.25 12.99
C THR A 104 -7.57 1.09 13.33
N ALA A 105 -6.93 1.72 12.34
CA ALA A 105 -5.76 2.53 12.57
C ALA A 105 -6.14 3.97 12.96
N ASN A 106 -5.53 4.44 14.02
CA ASN A 106 -5.66 5.81 14.51
C ASN A 106 -4.42 6.65 14.18
N SER A 107 -3.29 6.01 13.95
CA SER A 107 -2.01 6.66 13.67
C SER A 107 -1.45 6.25 12.31
N TYR A 108 -0.89 7.20 11.57
CA TYR A 108 -0.38 6.99 10.21
C TYR A 108 0.96 7.68 10.01
N ILE A 109 1.92 6.98 9.41
CA ILE A 109 3.17 7.59 8.94
C ILE A 109 2.96 8.09 7.51
N ILE A 110 3.28 9.35 7.28
CA ILE A 110 3.23 10.03 5.98
C ILE A 110 4.67 10.40 5.57
N PRO A 111 5.29 9.65 4.66
CA PRO A 111 6.62 10.00 4.17
C PRO A 111 6.56 11.31 3.39
N THR A 112 7.48 12.22 3.70
CA THR A 112 7.62 13.51 3.04
C THR A 112 9.09 13.81 2.73
N ASN A 113 9.35 14.92 2.04
CA ASN A 113 10.69 15.41 1.79
C ASN A 113 11.20 16.38 2.89
N THR A 114 12.48 16.70 2.86
CA THR A 114 13.12 17.59 3.83
C THR A 114 12.61 19.03 3.83
N PHE A 115 11.86 19.45 2.82
CA PHE A 115 11.25 20.78 2.76
C PHE A 115 9.81 20.81 3.30
N PHE A 116 9.20 19.66 3.57
CA PHE A 116 7.79 19.55 3.96
C PHE A 116 6.81 20.25 3.01
N ARG A 117 7.17 20.34 1.71
CA ARG A 117 6.31 20.92 0.69
C ARG A 117 5.00 20.15 0.55
N THR A 118 3.91 20.85 0.34
CA THR A 118 2.56 20.29 0.16
C THR A 118 2.04 20.46 -1.26
N GLN A 119 2.72 21.22 -2.09
CA GLN A 119 2.31 21.54 -3.46
C GLN A 119 2.24 20.28 -4.34
N MET A 120 1.06 20.05 -4.93
CA MET A 120 0.79 18.91 -5.82
C MET A 120 0.86 19.36 -7.29
N ASP A 121 2.05 19.29 -7.86
CA ASP A 121 2.32 19.65 -9.25
C ASP A 121 2.87 18.49 -10.09
N ASN A 122 2.74 17.25 -9.62
CA ASN A 122 3.35 16.02 -10.18
C ASN A 122 4.88 15.97 -10.18
N GLU A 123 5.57 17.08 -9.99
CA GLU A 123 7.03 17.09 -9.85
C GLU A 123 7.45 16.87 -8.40
N TYR A 124 6.89 17.64 -7.46
CA TYR A 124 7.15 17.51 -6.03
C TYR A 124 6.31 16.40 -5.39
N ILE A 125 4.97 16.52 -5.47
CA ILE A 125 4.08 15.56 -4.83
C ILE A 125 3.09 15.02 -5.88
N SER A 126 3.20 13.73 -6.15
CA SER A 126 2.21 13.04 -6.98
C SER A 126 0.90 12.86 -6.22
N PRO A 127 -0.27 13.13 -6.83
CA PRO A 127 -1.57 12.81 -6.25
C PRO A 127 -1.72 11.34 -5.85
N ASN A 128 -1.00 10.44 -6.52
CA ASN A 128 -0.99 9.00 -6.24
C ASN A 128 -0.02 8.58 -5.13
N SER A 129 0.84 9.49 -4.64
CA SER A 129 1.70 9.23 -3.49
C SER A 129 0.90 9.13 -2.20
N VAL A 130 1.48 8.56 -1.14
CA VAL A 130 0.84 8.51 0.19
C VAL A 130 0.51 9.93 0.68
N GLN A 131 1.46 10.87 0.54
CA GLN A 131 1.25 12.26 0.92
C GLN A 131 0.16 12.92 0.08
N GLY A 132 0.17 12.76 -1.26
CA GLY A 132 -0.86 13.33 -2.15
C GLY A 132 -2.26 12.79 -1.84
N ARG A 133 -2.40 11.49 -1.63
CA ARG A 133 -3.68 10.87 -1.23
C ARG A 133 -4.17 11.35 0.13
N PHE A 134 -3.27 11.57 1.09
CA PHE A 134 -3.59 12.20 2.36
C PHE A 134 -4.16 13.60 2.15
N GLN A 135 -3.47 14.43 1.37
CA GLN A 135 -3.88 15.82 1.09
C GLN A 135 -5.26 15.87 0.43
N LEU A 136 -5.53 15.03 -0.56
CA LEU A 136 -6.83 14.95 -1.21
C LEU A 136 -7.92 14.49 -0.24
N LYS A 137 -7.65 13.48 0.59
CA LYS A 137 -8.67 12.90 1.48
C LYS A 137 -9.02 13.78 2.68
N TYR A 138 -8.04 14.43 3.28
CA TYR A 138 -8.21 15.13 4.54
C TYR A 138 -8.27 16.65 4.41
N PHE A 139 -7.73 17.21 3.33
CA PHE A 139 -7.67 18.64 3.10
C PHE A 139 -8.39 19.11 1.83
N ASN A 140 -8.71 18.22 0.91
CA ASN A 140 -9.52 18.48 -0.30
C ASN A 140 -9.19 19.83 -0.98
N GLY A 141 -7.90 20.06 -1.29
CA GLY A 141 -7.41 21.28 -1.94
C GLY A 141 -7.11 22.46 -1.01
N LYS A 142 -7.42 22.38 0.28
CA LYS A 142 -7.07 23.42 1.27
C LYS A 142 -5.63 23.19 1.77
N LEU A 143 -4.65 23.27 0.86
CA LEU A 143 -3.25 22.99 1.18
C LEU A 143 -2.66 24.02 2.15
N HIS A 144 -3.11 25.27 2.10
CA HIS A 144 -2.70 26.31 3.05
C HIS A 144 -2.98 25.91 4.51
N ASP A 145 -4.16 25.32 4.79
CA ASP A 145 -4.49 24.85 6.14
C ASP A 145 -3.51 23.76 6.62
N LEU A 146 -3.08 22.90 5.69
CA LEU A 146 -2.08 21.87 5.98
C LEU A 146 -0.71 22.48 6.25
N ASP A 147 -0.27 23.45 5.44
CA ASP A 147 1.01 24.16 5.62
C ASP A 147 1.09 24.81 6.99
N VAL A 148 0.03 25.51 7.40
CA VAL A 148 -0.04 26.14 8.74
C VAL A 148 0.11 25.10 9.85
N LEU A 149 -0.53 23.93 9.74
CA LEU A 149 -0.41 22.87 10.73
C LEU A 149 0.99 22.25 10.78
N ILE A 150 1.61 22.03 9.60
CA ILE A 150 2.98 21.52 9.51
C ILE A 150 3.94 22.52 10.16
N ILE A 151 3.90 23.79 9.77
CA ILE A 151 4.76 24.85 10.30
C ILE A 151 4.59 24.97 11.82
N LYS A 152 3.34 24.99 12.31
CA LYS A 152 3.06 25.01 13.75
C LYS A 152 3.69 23.82 14.48
N SER A 153 3.58 22.61 13.91
CA SER A 153 4.17 21.41 14.49
C SER A 153 5.69 21.45 14.48
N LEU A 154 6.32 21.95 13.41
CA LEU A 154 7.77 22.05 13.31
C LEU A 154 8.33 23.11 14.26
N ASN A 155 7.65 24.27 14.38
CA ASN A 155 8.07 25.35 15.29
C ASN A 155 7.93 24.98 16.78
N SER A 156 7.08 24.02 17.11
CA SER A 156 6.96 23.52 18.48
C SER A 156 8.08 22.59 18.91
N GLN A 157 9.01 22.26 18.01
CA GLN A 157 10.12 21.38 18.26
C GLN A 157 11.45 22.17 18.28
N GLU A 158 12.43 21.67 19.01
CA GLU A 158 13.76 22.30 19.08
C GLU A 158 14.61 22.07 17.80
N ILE A 159 14.06 21.36 16.81
CA ILE A 159 14.75 21.03 15.56
C ILE A 159 14.80 22.28 14.68
N LYS A 160 16.01 22.79 14.46
CA LYS A 160 16.24 23.94 13.59
C LYS A 160 16.47 23.49 12.16
N GLY A 161 15.61 23.95 11.24
CA GLY A 161 15.90 23.91 9.81
C GLY A 161 16.86 25.03 9.42
N PHE A 162 17.44 24.95 8.25
CA PHE A 162 18.27 26.00 7.67
C PHE A 162 17.61 26.58 6.40
N LEU A 163 17.77 27.90 6.24
CA LEU A 163 17.21 28.59 5.08
C LEU A 163 18.00 28.20 3.82
N THR A 164 17.30 27.81 2.79
CA THR A 164 17.80 27.51 1.46
C THR A 164 16.83 28.03 0.40
N SER A 165 16.99 27.65 -0.86
CA SER A 165 16.06 27.98 -1.94
C SER A 165 15.82 26.77 -2.84
N ASP A 166 14.60 26.65 -3.33
CA ASP A 166 14.21 25.73 -4.39
C ASP A 166 13.66 26.51 -5.61
N CYS A 167 13.06 25.83 -6.58
CA CYS A 167 12.50 26.48 -7.76
C CYS A 167 11.28 27.38 -7.45
N PHE A 168 10.70 27.32 -6.25
CA PHE A 168 9.61 28.19 -5.80
C PHE A 168 10.07 29.31 -4.88
N GLY A 169 11.39 29.46 -4.65
CA GLY A 169 11.98 30.50 -3.82
C GLY A 169 12.50 30.03 -2.46
N PRO A 170 12.63 30.94 -1.48
CA PRO A 170 13.17 30.61 -0.15
C PRO A 170 12.36 29.52 0.53
N VAL A 171 13.04 28.56 1.14
CA VAL A 171 12.44 27.43 1.88
C VAL A 171 13.33 27.02 3.03
N ILE A 172 12.73 26.51 4.10
CA ILE A 172 13.44 25.93 5.22
C ILE A 172 13.64 24.43 4.94
N LYS A 173 14.87 23.98 4.95
CA LYS A 173 15.25 22.57 4.85
C LYS A 173 15.49 22.01 6.24
N TYR A 174 14.82 20.90 6.53
CA TYR A 174 14.94 20.18 7.79
C TYR A 174 15.81 18.91 7.61
N PRO A 175 16.44 18.42 8.68
CA PRO A 175 17.17 17.16 8.66
C PRO A 175 16.26 15.97 8.32
N ILE A 176 16.85 14.90 7.77
CA ILE A 176 16.21 13.59 7.66
C ILE A 176 15.78 13.12 9.05
N GLY A 177 14.61 12.51 9.16
CA GLY A 177 14.03 12.09 10.44
C GLY A 177 13.25 13.18 11.17
N THR A 178 13.20 14.44 10.66
CA THR A 178 12.31 15.44 11.24
C THR A 178 10.85 14.99 11.10
N VAL A 179 10.07 15.09 12.19
CA VAL A 179 8.68 14.64 12.25
C VAL A 179 7.75 15.80 12.55
N ALA A 180 6.78 16.07 11.69
CA ALA A 180 5.67 16.98 11.99
C ALA A 180 4.42 16.17 12.31
N LYS A 181 3.87 16.33 13.51
CA LYS A 181 2.62 15.67 13.93
C LYS A 181 1.42 16.56 13.62
N ILE A 182 0.41 15.95 12.98
CA ILE A 182 -0.86 16.61 12.65
C ILE A 182 -2.01 15.76 13.16
N ASP A 183 -2.94 16.38 13.85
CA ASP A 183 -4.17 15.76 14.31
C ASP A 183 -5.33 16.20 13.43
N ARG A 184 -6.06 15.25 12.84
CA ARG A 184 -7.20 15.55 11.97
C ARG A 184 -8.25 14.43 12.05
N LYS A 185 -9.52 14.81 12.24
CA LYS A 185 -10.67 13.88 12.32
C LYS A 185 -10.43 12.72 13.31
N GLY A 186 -9.89 12.99 14.48
CA GLY A 186 -9.63 11.98 15.52
C GLY A 186 -8.50 11.00 15.19
N LYS A 187 -7.63 11.34 14.24
CA LYS A 187 -6.48 10.53 13.81
C LYS A 187 -5.20 11.33 13.91
N HIS A 188 -4.08 10.60 14.11
CA HIS A 188 -2.74 11.14 14.23
C HIS A 188 -1.94 10.86 12.95
N PHE A 189 -1.37 11.89 12.36
CA PHE A 189 -0.56 11.79 11.15
C PHE A 189 0.86 12.30 11.45
N TYR A 190 1.84 11.44 11.26
CA TYR A 190 3.25 11.75 11.46
C TYR A 190 3.91 11.94 10.11
N PHE A 191 4.07 13.20 9.69
CA PHE A 191 4.85 13.55 8.50
C PHE A 191 6.32 13.42 8.85
N VAL A 192 7.04 12.56 8.16
CA VAL A 192 8.45 12.33 8.44
C VAL A 192 9.29 12.56 7.20
N ALA A 193 10.35 13.38 7.33
CA ALA A 193 11.32 13.64 6.29
C ALA A 193 12.17 12.38 6.06
N ILE A 194 11.94 11.68 4.94
CA ILE A 194 12.70 10.48 4.56
C ILE A 194 13.58 10.69 3.33
N ASN A 195 13.26 11.72 2.54
CA ASN A 195 13.93 11.99 1.28
C ASN A 195 14.46 13.41 1.24
N ASP A 196 15.71 13.56 0.82
CA ASP A 196 16.20 14.84 0.33
C ASP A 196 15.72 15.05 -1.12
N VAL A 197 15.61 16.30 -1.53
CA VAL A 197 15.22 16.67 -2.89
C VAL A 197 16.15 17.77 -3.41
N ASN A 198 16.43 17.75 -4.71
CA ASN A 198 17.13 18.83 -5.36
C ASN A 198 16.19 20.05 -5.57
N LYS A 199 16.74 21.14 -6.11
CA LYS A 199 15.97 22.37 -6.38
C LYS A 199 14.75 22.20 -7.29
N TYR A 200 14.67 21.10 -8.03
CA TYR A 200 13.54 20.75 -8.91
C TYR A 200 12.58 19.74 -8.27
N GLY A 201 12.70 19.44 -6.98
CA GLY A 201 11.81 18.50 -6.29
C GLY A 201 12.10 17.02 -6.55
N LYS A 202 13.15 16.70 -7.32
CA LYS A 202 13.53 15.31 -7.56
C LYS A 202 14.25 14.75 -6.34
N PRO A 203 13.84 13.55 -5.86
CA PRO A 203 14.51 12.88 -4.75
C PRO A 203 15.97 12.60 -5.05
N ILE A 204 16.84 12.82 -4.06
CA ILE A 204 18.28 12.56 -4.13
C ILE A 204 18.77 11.85 -2.87
N GLY A 205 19.84 11.07 -3.01
CA GLY A 205 20.59 10.51 -1.87
C GLY A 205 19.79 9.56 -0.98
N GLN A 206 18.89 8.76 -1.57
CA GLN A 206 18.07 7.84 -0.80
C GLN A 206 18.85 6.61 -0.36
N SER A 207 18.70 6.30 0.94
CA SER A 207 19.36 5.14 1.53
C SER A 207 18.44 4.44 2.54
N ILE A 208 18.76 3.18 2.84
CA ILE A 208 18.12 2.42 3.93
C ILE A 208 18.34 3.14 5.28
N GLU A 209 19.48 3.81 5.42
CA GLU A 209 19.82 4.59 6.61
C GLU A 209 18.81 5.72 6.85
N HIS A 210 18.41 6.47 5.81
CA HIS A 210 17.39 7.52 5.91
C HIS A 210 16.06 6.96 6.41
N VAL A 211 15.65 5.78 5.92
CA VAL A 211 14.43 5.11 6.40
C VAL A 211 14.55 4.69 7.85
N SER A 212 15.71 4.17 8.27
CA SER A 212 15.99 3.79 9.66
C SER A 212 15.92 5.00 10.59
N ILE A 213 16.60 6.09 10.24
CA ILE A 213 16.58 7.35 11.01
C ILE A 213 15.13 7.86 11.14
N ALA A 214 14.36 7.87 10.03
CA ALA A 214 13.00 8.34 10.01
C ALA A 214 12.07 7.50 10.91
N LEU A 215 12.18 6.17 10.85
CA LEU A 215 11.37 5.27 11.68
C LEU A 215 11.71 5.40 13.17
N THR A 216 12.99 5.53 13.51
CA THR A 216 13.44 5.76 14.90
C THR A 216 12.87 7.07 15.43
N ALA A 217 12.97 8.15 14.64
CA ALA A 217 12.45 9.46 15.03
C ALA A 217 10.92 9.44 15.24
N VAL A 218 10.17 8.77 14.36
CA VAL A 218 8.72 8.61 14.55
C VAL A 218 8.41 7.80 15.80
N ALA A 219 9.14 6.71 16.06
CA ALA A 219 8.96 5.90 17.27
C ALA A 219 9.19 6.71 18.55
N ASP A 220 10.21 7.56 18.56
CA ASP A 220 10.52 8.46 19.69
C ASP A 220 9.40 9.50 19.91
N VAL A 221 8.86 10.07 18.83
CA VAL A 221 7.73 11.00 18.92
C VAL A 221 6.49 10.30 19.46
N ILE A 222 6.14 9.13 18.95
CA ILE A 222 5.00 8.33 19.42
C ILE A 222 5.16 7.99 20.89
N LYS A 223 6.34 7.53 21.30
CA LYS A 223 6.65 7.20 22.70
C LYS A 223 6.48 8.40 23.64
N ARG A 224 7.00 9.56 23.25
CA ARG A 224 6.87 10.80 24.05
C ARG A 224 5.42 11.28 24.16
N MET A 225 4.61 11.04 23.12
CA MET A 225 3.21 11.47 23.10
C MET A 225 2.25 10.47 23.72
N GLY A 226 2.70 9.26 24.10
CA GLY A 226 1.87 8.20 24.68
C GLY A 226 0.83 7.62 23.71
N HIS A 227 1.02 7.76 22.40
CA HIS A 227 0.11 7.23 21.38
C HIS A 227 0.47 5.78 21.04
N TYR A 228 0.04 4.84 21.85
CA TYR A 228 0.28 3.40 21.64
C TYR A 228 -0.81 2.72 20.80
N ASP A 229 -1.40 3.46 19.87
CA ASP A 229 -2.48 3.00 19.01
C ASP A 229 -2.00 2.15 17.84
N ASN A 230 -2.97 1.63 17.07
CA ASN A 230 -2.69 0.93 15.83
C ASN A 230 -2.05 1.88 14.79
N LEU A 231 -0.75 1.70 14.54
CA LEU A 231 0.04 2.49 13.62
C LEU A 231 0.04 1.87 12.23
N CYS A 232 -0.31 2.65 11.21
CA CYS A 232 -0.15 2.28 9.81
C CYS A 232 1.12 2.87 9.23
N ILE A 233 1.98 1.99 8.70
CA ILE A 233 3.23 2.33 8.05
C ILE A 233 3.09 1.98 6.56
N PRO A 234 3.27 2.92 5.62
CA PRO A 234 3.33 2.59 4.21
C PRO A 234 4.65 1.87 3.88
N LEU A 235 4.71 1.21 2.72
CA LEU A 235 5.96 0.66 2.23
C LEU A 235 6.90 1.82 1.85
N LEU A 236 7.87 2.10 2.72
CA LEU A 236 8.84 3.17 2.54
C LEU A 236 9.89 2.77 1.49
N GLY A 237 10.37 3.73 0.71
CA GLY A 237 11.40 3.50 -0.31
C GLY A 237 10.94 2.80 -1.59
N SER A 238 9.63 2.54 -1.76
CA SER A 238 9.08 1.87 -2.96
C SER A 238 8.50 2.81 -4.01
N GLY A 239 8.47 4.12 -3.75
CA GLY A 239 7.91 5.14 -4.62
C GLY A 239 8.91 5.72 -5.62
N ARG A 240 8.71 6.98 -6.05
CA ARG A 240 9.68 7.73 -6.89
C ARG A 240 11.07 7.80 -6.28
N ALA A 241 11.10 7.65 -4.99
CA ALA A 241 12.26 7.58 -4.12
C ALA A 241 12.70 6.12 -3.90
N ALA A 242 12.67 5.28 -4.92
CA ALA A 242 13.06 3.88 -4.78
C ALA A 242 14.54 3.78 -4.35
N ILE A 243 14.77 3.04 -3.27
CA ILE A 243 16.12 2.66 -2.86
C ILE A 243 16.64 1.72 -3.92
N GLN A 244 17.68 2.13 -4.63
CA GLN A 244 18.40 1.26 -5.55
C GLN A 244 19.23 0.29 -4.70
N GLY A 245 18.93 -1.02 -4.84
CA GLY A 245 19.72 -2.10 -4.26
C GLY A 245 20.98 -2.36 -5.03
#